data_5115d1c9bbb830e9f15984e7c7bb007c
#
_entry.id   5115d1c9bbb830e9f15984e7c7bb007c
#
_cell.length_a   1.000
_cell.length_b   1.000
_cell.length_c   1.000
_cell.angle_alpha   90.00
_cell.angle_beta   90.00
_cell.angle_gamma   90.00
#
_symmetry.space_group_name_H-M   'P 1'
#
loop_
_entity.id
_entity.type
_entity.pdbx_description
1 polymer ?
#
loop_
_entity_poly.entity_id
_entity_poly.type
_entity_poly.pdbx_seq_one_letter_code
_entity_poly.pdbx_strand_id
1 'polypeptide(L)'
;MKKYFFLMAAIVCCAITASAQDAQEDRNRTYRITLGNVQYAHHDEKMSAGEAVGKVLSGVLTGKTEVQATKYEEDVKNAIIKGLSSAHRYRYNDGLLQLDDIVEDGNLVADAVITNIQAKSDSRTWKDKDDKTQVTTTYKGIVEAMVTLKDAKTGEIVANPTFSGSGMGSSSYSDSDKAIRDAINRLSNRITEWLNKYCPLQANIIEGAAAKKDKQKEVYIDLGNSEGAYTGLHMGVYIVKTIAGREAKSQIGKLKIEAVEGDDISRCKVQSGGKDIKAAIDAGEQLLVISID
;
A
#
# COMPACT_ATOMS: atom_id res chain seq x y z
N MET A 1 -29.52 28.31 -40.89
CA MET A 1 -29.40 26.99 -40.27
C MET A 1 -27.99 26.44 -40.07
N LYS A 2 -26.93 26.85 -40.80
CA LYS A 2 -25.57 26.36 -40.66
C LYS A 2 -24.79 26.94 -39.44
N LYS A 3 -25.15 28.09 -38.88
CA LYS A 3 -24.46 28.73 -37.76
C LYS A 3 -24.79 28.11 -36.39
N TYR A 4 -25.92 27.49 -36.22
CA TYR A 4 -26.32 26.88 -34.95
C TYR A 4 -25.74 25.46 -34.73
N PHE A 5 -25.35 24.79 -35.81
CA PHE A 5 -24.77 23.45 -35.74
C PHE A 5 -23.33 23.46 -35.15
N PHE A 6 -22.59 24.57 -35.40
CA PHE A 6 -21.23 24.72 -34.87
C PHE A 6 -21.23 25.05 -33.37
N LEU A 7 -22.26 25.76 -32.88
CA LEU A 7 -22.33 26.11 -31.45
C LEU A 7 -22.71 24.90 -30.58
N MET A 8 -23.57 24.00 -31.10
CA MET A 8 -23.91 22.78 -30.37
C MET A 8 -22.77 21.77 -30.30
N ALA A 9 -21.91 21.68 -31.31
CA ALA A 9 -20.73 20.81 -31.28
C ALA A 9 -19.69 21.26 -30.27
N ALA A 10 -19.51 22.58 -30.09
CA ALA A 10 -18.58 23.13 -29.09
C ALA A 10 -19.06 22.89 -27.65
N ILE A 11 -20.37 22.98 -27.38
CA ILE A 11 -20.94 22.74 -26.04
C ILE A 11 -20.89 21.25 -25.69
N VAL A 12 -21.09 20.36 -26.64
CA VAL A 12 -20.99 18.91 -26.41
C VAL A 12 -19.53 18.49 -26.15
N CYS A 13 -18.55 19.07 -26.85
CA CYS A 13 -17.12 18.82 -26.58
C CYS A 13 -16.69 19.31 -25.19
N CYS A 14 -17.15 20.49 -24.76
CA CYS A 14 -16.83 21.00 -23.42
C CYS A 14 -17.46 20.15 -22.28
N ALA A 15 -18.69 19.65 -22.51
CA ALA A 15 -19.34 18.80 -21.50
C ALA A 15 -18.67 17.40 -21.37
N ILE A 16 -18.16 16.85 -22.48
CA ILE A 16 -17.45 15.56 -22.47
C ILE A 16 -16.06 15.71 -21.81
N THR A 17 -15.38 16.85 -22.03
CA THR A 17 -14.07 17.09 -21.39
C THR A 17 -14.20 17.37 -19.90
N ALA A 18 -15.21 18.11 -19.44
CA ALA A 18 -15.47 18.35 -18.03
C ALA A 18 -15.79 17.05 -17.29
N SER A 19 -16.67 16.19 -17.82
CA SER A 19 -16.99 14.89 -17.21
C SER A 19 -15.81 13.91 -17.19
N ALA A 20 -14.90 13.99 -18.15
CA ALA A 20 -13.69 13.17 -18.19
C ALA A 20 -12.63 13.64 -17.17
N GLN A 21 -12.49 14.95 -16.97
CA GLN A 21 -11.62 15.53 -15.94
C GLN A 21 -12.11 15.21 -14.53
N ASP A 22 -13.40 15.38 -14.25
CA ASP A 22 -14.00 15.03 -12.95
C ASP A 22 -13.80 13.53 -12.63
N ALA A 23 -13.97 12.65 -13.62
CA ALA A 23 -13.73 11.21 -13.46
C ALA A 23 -12.25 10.86 -13.26
N GLN A 24 -11.33 11.66 -13.78
CA GLN A 24 -9.89 11.48 -13.60
C GLN A 24 -9.44 11.95 -12.23
N GLU A 25 -9.90 13.11 -11.76
CA GLU A 25 -9.60 13.61 -10.41
C GLU A 25 -10.08 12.65 -9.31
N ASP A 26 -11.22 11.99 -9.49
CA ASP A 26 -11.77 11.06 -8.51
C ASP A 26 -11.07 9.70 -8.50
N ARG A 27 -10.45 9.28 -9.64
CA ARG A 27 -9.81 7.97 -9.79
C ARG A 27 -8.64 7.74 -8.82
N ASN A 28 -7.80 8.77 -8.62
CA ASN A 28 -6.63 8.72 -7.73
C ASN A 28 -6.77 9.67 -6.52
N ARG A 29 -7.99 9.96 -6.11
CA ARG A 29 -8.25 10.79 -4.94
C ARG A 29 -7.44 10.33 -3.73
N THR A 30 -6.82 11.27 -3.05
CA THR A 30 -6.08 11.05 -1.82
C THR A 30 -7.03 11.14 -0.63
N TYR A 31 -7.02 10.12 0.23
CA TYR A 31 -7.80 10.05 1.45
C TYR A 31 -6.96 10.40 2.68
N ARG A 32 -7.61 10.79 3.77
CA ARG A 32 -6.94 10.97 5.06
C ARG A 32 -6.96 9.66 5.84
N ILE A 33 -5.86 9.37 6.54
CA ILE A 33 -5.77 8.28 7.50
C ILE A 33 -5.21 8.82 8.80
N THR A 34 -5.87 8.48 9.91
CA THR A 34 -5.49 8.91 11.26
C THR A 34 -5.22 7.68 12.10
N LEU A 35 -4.20 7.74 12.96
CA LEU A 35 -3.98 6.72 13.98
C LEU A 35 -4.89 7.03 15.18
N GLY A 36 -5.78 6.10 15.46
CA GLY A 36 -6.66 6.14 16.63
C GLY A 36 -5.98 5.57 17.87
N ASN A 37 -6.57 4.53 18.45
CA ASN A 37 -6.05 3.90 19.65
C ASN A 37 -4.94 2.88 19.31
N VAL A 38 -3.82 2.94 20.05
CA VAL A 38 -2.75 1.94 19.99
C VAL A 38 -2.69 1.23 21.34
N GLN A 39 -2.85 -0.08 21.31
CA GLN A 39 -2.80 -0.92 22.50
C GLN A 39 -1.70 -1.97 22.37
N TYR A 40 -1.13 -2.36 23.50
CA TYR A 40 -0.19 -3.48 23.60
C TYR A 40 -0.88 -4.65 24.30
N ALA A 41 -1.02 -5.77 23.59
CA ALA A 41 -1.49 -7.01 24.19
C ALA A 41 -0.32 -7.71 24.88
N HIS A 42 -0.28 -7.69 26.19
CA HIS A 42 0.73 -8.46 26.94
C HIS A 42 0.46 -9.95 26.70
N HIS A 43 1.47 -10.62 26.12
CA HIS A 43 1.44 -12.05 25.93
C HIS A 43 1.92 -12.72 27.22
N ASP A 44 1.05 -13.31 28.01
CA ASP A 44 1.45 -14.34 28.96
C ASP A 44 2.02 -15.51 28.12
N GLU A 45 3.22 -15.98 28.43
CA GLU A 45 3.96 -17.02 27.67
C GLU A 45 3.17 -18.33 27.43
N LYS A 46 1.98 -18.45 28.00
CA LYS A 46 1.09 -19.64 27.93
C LYS A 46 -0.13 -19.48 27.02
N MET A 47 -0.37 -18.32 26.41
CA MET A 47 -1.55 -18.10 25.55
C MET A 47 -1.22 -18.29 24.07
N SER A 48 -2.12 -18.95 23.32
CA SER A 48 -2.02 -18.97 21.87
C SER A 48 -2.31 -17.59 21.27
N ALA A 49 -1.73 -17.27 20.11
CA ALA A 49 -1.94 -15.99 19.44
C ALA A 49 -3.44 -15.69 19.20
N GLY A 50 -4.27 -16.71 18.95
CA GLY A 50 -5.72 -16.55 18.76
C GLY A 50 -6.46 -16.17 20.05
N GLU A 51 -6.06 -16.70 21.21
CA GLU A 51 -6.65 -16.36 22.52
C GLU A 51 -6.24 -14.96 22.96
N ALA A 52 -4.99 -14.55 22.69
CA ALA A 52 -4.53 -13.19 22.98
C ALA A 52 -5.32 -12.17 22.17
N VAL A 53 -5.51 -12.40 20.86
CA VAL A 53 -6.33 -11.54 19.98
C VAL A 53 -7.79 -11.49 20.46
N GLY A 54 -8.38 -12.62 20.86
CA GLY A 54 -9.74 -12.66 21.42
C GLY A 54 -9.92 -11.84 22.70
N LYS A 55 -8.96 -11.94 23.63
CA LYS A 55 -8.96 -11.14 24.90
C LYS A 55 -8.77 -9.65 24.63
N VAL A 56 -7.90 -9.29 23.69
CA VAL A 56 -7.67 -7.89 23.33
C VAL A 56 -8.89 -7.29 22.66
N LEU A 57 -9.51 -7.99 21.69
CA LEU A 57 -10.75 -7.53 21.07
C LEU A 57 -11.86 -7.32 22.12
N SER A 58 -12.00 -8.22 23.09
CA SER A 58 -12.96 -8.05 24.18
C SER A 58 -12.58 -6.88 25.11
N GLY A 59 -11.27 -6.68 25.37
CA GLY A 59 -10.74 -5.56 26.16
C GLY A 59 -10.95 -4.20 25.50
N VAL A 60 -10.74 -4.11 24.18
CA VAL A 60 -11.05 -2.90 23.37
C VAL A 60 -12.53 -2.55 23.45
N LEU A 61 -13.41 -3.55 23.38
CA LEU A 61 -14.85 -3.35 23.49
C LEU A 61 -15.30 -2.97 24.91
N THR A 62 -14.58 -3.39 25.94
CA THR A 62 -14.95 -3.15 27.36
C THR A 62 -14.14 -2.05 28.04
N GLY A 63 -13.09 -1.51 27.39
CA GLY A 63 -12.20 -0.48 27.94
C GLY A 63 -11.35 -0.93 29.13
N LYS A 64 -11.14 -2.24 29.35
CA LYS A 64 -10.46 -2.82 30.53
C LYS A 64 -9.16 -3.55 30.19
N THR A 65 -8.38 -3.11 29.23
CA THR A 65 -7.09 -3.74 28.91
C THR A 65 -5.98 -3.09 29.75
N GLU A 66 -5.35 -3.85 30.64
CA GLU A 66 -4.12 -3.43 31.31
C GLU A 66 -2.98 -3.47 30.27
N VAL A 67 -2.39 -2.31 30.00
CA VAL A 67 -1.28 -2.14 29.07
C VAL A 67 0.01 -1.97 29.87
N GLN A 68 0.97 -2.88 29.67
CA GLN A 68 2.34 -2.68 30.17
C GLN A 68 3.19 -2.09 29.05
N ALA A 69 3.70 -0.88 29.27
CA ALA A 69 4.64 -0.23 28.35
C ALA A 69 5.94 -1.02 28.25
N THR A 70 6.42 -1.27 27.03
CA THR A 70 7.73 -1.85 26.75
C THR A 70 8.68 -0.77 26.20
N LYS A 71 9.98 -1.01 26.27
CA LYS A 71 10.96 -0.06 25.69
C LYS A 71 10.82 0.14 24.16
N TYR A 72 10.04 -0.69 23.45
CA TYR A 72 9.85 -0.62 22.00
C TYR A 72 8.45 -0.13 21.60
N GLU A 73 7.56 0.13 22.54
CA GLU A 73 6.18 0.49 22.25
C GLU A 73 6.09 1.73 21.37
N GLU A 74 6.82 2.77 21.72
CA GLU A 74 6.88 4.00 20.95
C GLU A 74 7.53 3.79 19.56
N ASP A 75 8.59 2.97 19.49
CA ASP A 75 9.25 2.63 18.22
C ASP A 75 8.27 1.92 17.27
N VAL A 76 7.43 1.01 17.78
CA VAL A 76 6.42 0.29 16.99
C VAL A 76 5.29 1.22 16.57
N LYS A 77 4.80 2.08 17.46
CA LYS A 77 3.81 3.10 17.14
C LYS A 77 4.30 4.01 16.01
N ASN A 78 5.54 4.50 16.12
CA ASN A 78 6.18 5.32 15.09
C ASN A 78 6.33 4.57 13.75
N ALA A 79 6.62 3.27 13.79
CA ALA A 79 6.68 2.44 12.59
C ALA A 79 5.30 2.25 11.93
N ILE A 80 4.24 2.13 12.72
CA ILE A 80 2.87 2.11 12.21
C ILE A 80 2.54 3.44 11.53
N ILE A 81 2.77 4.58 12.21
CA ILE A 81 2.58 5.93 11.63
C ILE A 81 3.34 6.07 10.32
N LYS A 82 4.63 5.67 10.31
CA LYS A 82 5.45 5.70 9.09
C LYS A 82 4.84 4.84 7.97
N GLY A 83 4.35 3.65 8.31
CA GLY A 83 3.70 2.77 7.34
C GLY A 83 2.43 3.37 6.73
N LEU A 84 1.60 4.01 7.57
CA LEU A 84 0.39 4.70 7.15
C LEU A 84 0.71 5.93 6.28
N SER A 85 1.71 6.75 6.68
CA SER A 85 2.09 8.00 6.00
C SER A 85 2.83 7.78 4.68
N SER A 86 3.40 6.60 4.46
CA SER A 86 4.15 6.26 3.24
C SER A 86 3.27 5.65 2.14
N ALA A 87 1.98 5.43 2.39
CA ALA A 87 1.06 4.91 1.39
C ALA A 87 0.69 5.97 0.34
N HIS A 88 0.61 5.58 -0.95
CA HIS A 88 0.46 6.51 -2.08
C HIS A 88 -0.83 7.33 -2.03
N ARG A 89 -1.94 6.70 -1.66
CA ARG A 89 -3.28 7.33 -1.69
C ARG A 89 -3.79 7.74 -0.31
N TYR A 90 -2.95 7.66 0.73
CA TYR A 90 -3.32 8.08 2.07
C TYR A 90 -2.37 9.16 2.57
N ARG A 91 -2.94 10.23 3.13
CA ARG A 91 -2.21 11.27 3.86
C ARG A 91 -2.46 11.08 5.34
N TYR A 92 -1.40 10.80 6.07
CA TYR A 92 -1.47 10.71 7.52
C TYR A 92 -1.78 12.08 8.13
N ASN A 93 -2.75 12.14 9.02
CA ASN A 93 -3.07 13.32 9.80
C ASN A 93 -2.84 12.98 11.28
N ASP A 94 -1.93 13.74 11.93
CA ASP A 94 -1.62 13.57 13.35
C ASP A 94 -2.67 14.33 14.17
N GLY A 95 -3.68 13.61 14.59
CA GLY A 95 -4.77 14.13 15.40
C GLY A 95 -6.07 13.40 15.11
N LEU A 96 -6.87 13.21 16.14
CA LEU A 96 -8.27 12.81 16.01
C LEU A 96 -8.94 13.84 15.08
N LEU A 97 -9.72 13.37 14.13
CA LEU A 97 -10.58 14.21 13.31
C LEU A 97 -11.33 15.14 14.29
N GLN A 98 -11.05 16.44 14.21
CA GLN A 98 -11.72 17.40 15.07
C GLN A 98 -13.21 17.37 14.73
N LEU A 99 -14.07 17.59 15.71
CA LEU A 99 -15.54 17.54 15.56
C LEU A 99 -16.07 18.39 14.39
N ASP A 100 -15.30 19.40 13.94
CA ASP A 100 -15.64 20.32 12.85
C ASP A 100 -15.01 19.93 11.50
N ASP A 101 -14.20 18.85 11.43
CA ASP A 101 -13.62 18.40 10.18
C ASP A 101 -14.71 17.74 9.29
N ILE A 102 -14.80 18.18 8.04
CA ILE A 102 -15.64 17.49 7.05
C ILE A 102 -15.01 16.11 6.80
N VAL A 103 -15.66 15.08 7.33
CA VAL A 103 -15.25 13.70 7.11
C VAL A 103 -15.73 13.27 5.72
N GLU A 104 -14.79 13.14 4.81
CA GLU A 104 -15.06 12.67 3.45
C GLU A 104 -15.14 11.14 3.38
N ASP A 105 -15.91 10.62 2.41
CA ASP A 105 -16.00 9.20 2.15
C ASP A 105 -14.61 8.63 1.78
N GLY A 106 -14.24 7.49 2.38
CA GLY A 106 -12.95 6.84 2.19
C GLY A 106 -11.85 7.27 3.15
N ASN A 107 -12.07 8.31 3.98
CA ASN A 107 -11.15 8.61 5.09
C ASN A 107 -11.18 7.48 6.13
N LEU A 108 -10.03 7.15 6.70
CA LEU A 108 -9.87 6.01 7.61
C LEU A 108 -9.36 6.42 8.98
N VAL A 109 -9.82 5.68 10.00
CA VAL A 109 -9.20 5.64 11.32
C VAL A 109 -8.57 4.26 11.51
N ALA A 110 -7.28 4.23 11.82
CA ALA A 110 -6.51 3.01 12.08
C ALA A 110 -6.33 2.81 13.58
N ASP A 111 -6.99 1.82 14.17
CA ASP A 111 -6.67 1.36 15.52
C ASP A 111 -5.65 0.23 15.42
N ALA A 112 -4.67 0.20 16.31
CA ALA A 112 -3.62 -0.81 16.29
C ALA A 112 -3.54 -1.57 17.62
N VAL A 113 -3.29 -2.87 17.53
CA VAL A 113 -2.98 -3.73 18.65
C VAL A 113 -1.64 -4.41 18.39
N ILE A 114 -0.64 -4.08 19.19
CA ILE A 114 0.68 -4.72 19.15
C ILE A 114 0.57 -6.05 19.89
N THR A 115 0.67 -7.16 19.18
CA THR A 115 0.43 -8.50 19.71
C THR A 115 1.71 -9.22 20.13
N ASN A 116 2.87 -8.84 19.57
CA ASN A 116 4.13 -9.50 19.86
C ASN A 116 5.33 -8.59 19.61
N ILE A 117 6.28 -8.55 20.56
CA ILE A 117 7.61 -7.96 20.39
C ILE A 117 8.61 -8.86 21.11
N GLN A 118 9.44 -9.57 20.35
CA GLN A 118 10.45 -10.45 20.92
C GLN A 118 11.66 -10.64 19.99
N ALA A 119 12.78 -11.08 20.56
CA ALA A 119 13.93 -11.59 19.81
C ALA A 119 14.08 -13.10 20.04
N LYS A 120 13.96 -13.89 18.99
CA LYS A 120 14.22 -15.33 19.05
C LYS A 120 15.71 -15.59 18.83
N SER A 121 16.37 -16.28 19.78
CA SER A 121 17.76 -16.67 19.66
C SER A 121 17.93 -18.02 18.97
N ASP A 122 18.99 -18.16 18.20
CA ASP A 122 19.48 -19.42 17.65
C ASP A 122 20.99 -19.52 17.96
N SER A 123 21.40 -20.62 18.61
CA SER A 123 22.79 -20.83 19.00
C SER A 123 23.39 -22.01 18.27
N ARG A 124 24.53 -21.80 17.63
CA ARG A 124 25.30 -22.83 16.95
C ARG A 124 26.64 -23.03 17.62
N THR A 125 26.94 -24.29 17.86
CA THR A 125 28.24 -24.70 18.41
C THR A 125 29.13 -25.23 17.29
N TRP A 126 30.37 -24.75 17.23
CA TRP A 126 31.36 -25.18 16.25
C TRP A 126 32.75 -25.25 16.90
N LYS A 127 33.68 -25.97 16.28
CA LYS A 127 35.06 -26.05 16.75
C LYS A 127 35.93 -25.16 15.89
N ASP A 128 36.81 -24.40 16.53
CA ASP A 128 37.82 -23.60 15.85
C ASP A 128 39.01 -24.46 15.41
N LYS A 129 40.04 -23.79 14.82
CA LYS A 129 41.23 -24.47 14.31
C LYS A 129 42.07 -25.12 15.41
N ASP A 130 41.88 -24.70 16.64
CA ASP A 130 42.57 -25.21 17.83
C ASP A 130 41.72 -26.25 18.59
N ASP A 131 40.70 -26.81 17.96
CA ASP A 131 39.71 -27.78 18.49
C ASP A 131 38.93 -27.25 19.72
N LYS A 132 38.94 -25.92 19.95
CA LYS A 132 38.17 -25.28 21.02
C LYS A 132 36.73 -25.09 20.59
N THR A 133 35.82 -25.47 21.47
CA THR A 133 34.40 -25.27 21.26
C THR A 133 34.03 -23.80 21.31
N GLN A 134 33.44 -23.30 20.25
CA GLN A 134 32.92 -21.95 20.11
C GLN A 134 31.40 -22.00 20.03
N VAL A 135 30.72 -21.01 20.58
CA VAL A 135 29.25 -20.83 20.50
C VAL A 135 28.98 -19.49 19.88
N THR A 136 28.20 -19.51 18.79
CA THR A 136 27.73 -18.29 18.15
C THR A 136 26.21 -18.21 18.33
N THR A 137 25.74 -17.17 19.02
CA THR A 137 24.32 -16.89 19.19
C THR A 137 23.90 -15.78 18.23
N THR A 138 22.83 -16.00 17.50
CA THR A 138 22.20 -15.02 16.63
C THR A 138 20.75 -14.79 17.03
N TYR A 139 20.22 -13.61 16.73
CA TYR A 139 18.87 -13.21 17.10
C TYR A 139 18.08 -12.84 15.85
N LYS A 140 16.79 -13.18 15.83
CA LYS A 140 15.79 -12.72 14.85
C LYS A 140 14.70 -11.99 15.59
N GLY A 141 14.40 -10.77 15.18
CA GLY A 141 13.29 -9.99 15.72
C GLY A 141 11.96 -10.49 15.21
N ILE A 142 10.96 -10.47 16.07
CA ILE A 142 9.56 -10.73 15.78
C ILE A 142 8.78 -9.56 16.34
N VAL A 143 8.07 -8.85 15.46
CA VAL A 143 7.15 -7.77 15.83
C VAL A 143 5.87 -7.98 15.06
N GLU A 144 4.74 -8.05 15.75
CA GLU A 144 3.44 -8.30 15.16
C GLU A 144 2.44 -7.27 15.66
N ALA A 145 1.62 -6.76 14.75
CA ALA A 145 0.56 -5.84 15.06
C ALA A 145 -0.67 -6.12 14.18
N MET A 146 -1.84 -6.08 14.79
CA MET A 146 -3.13 -6.08 14.10
C MET A 146 -3.56 -4.63 13.93
N VAL A 147 -3.92 -4.23 12.72
CA VAL A 147 -4.40 -2.88 12.43
C VAL A 147 -5.85 -2.98 11.94
N THR A 148 -6.75 -2.39 12.71
CA THR A 148 -8.18 -2.32 12.37
C THR A 148 -8.44 -0.99 11.68
N LEU A 149 -8.79 -1.03 10.40
CA LEU A 149 -9.18 0.14 9.62
C LEU A 149 -10.70 0.31 9.72
N LYS A 150 -11.11 1.50 10.12
CA LYS A 150 -12.52 1.90 10.21
C LYS A 150 -12.77 3.05 9.24
N ASP A 151 -13.92 3.03 8.58
CA ASP A 151 -14.40 4.21 7.88
C ASP A 151 -14.61 5.34 8.89
N ALA A 152 -14.01 6.50 8.63
CA ALA A 152 -14.01 7.61 9.58
C ALA A 152 -15.41 8.24 9.76
N LYS A 153 -16.29 8.07 8.76
CA LYS A 153 -17.63 8.65 8.75
C LYS A 153 -18.66 7.74 9.44
N THR A 154 -18.59 6.43 9.15
CA THR A 154 -19.59 5.46 9.65
C THR A 154 -19.13 4.73 10.90
N GLY A 155 -17.80 4.67 11.15
CA GLY A 155 -17.20 3.86 12.20
C GLY A 155 -17.16 2.36 11.88
N GLU A 156 -17.65 1.94 10.73
CA GLU A 156 -17.65 0.54 10.32
C GLU A 156 -16.23 0.03 10.01
N ILE A 157 -15.96 -1.21 10.39
CA ILE A 157 -14.69 -1.85 10.10
C ILE A 157 -14.65 -2.22 8.62
N VAL A 158 -13.71 -1.63 7.87
CA VAL A 158 -13.49 -1.90 6.44
C VAL A 158 -12.40 -2.95 6.21
N ALA A 159 -11.43 -3.08 7.13
CA ALA A 159 -10.40 -4.10 7.06
C ALA A 159 -9.76 -4.32 8.44
N ASN A 160 -9.19 -5.52 8.65
CA ASN A 160 -8.51 -5.87 9.90
C ASN A 160 -7.28 -6.77 9.62
N PRO A 161 -6.26 -6.26 8.89
CA PRO A 161 -5.07 -7.02 8.61
C PRO A 161 -4.16 -7.18 9.83
N THR A 162 -3.42 -8.31 9.86
CA THR A 162 -2.32 -8.53 10.78
C THR A 162 -1.00 -8.42 10.02
N PHE A 163 -0.07 -7.66 10.57
CA PHE A 163 1.25 -7.43 10.01
C PHE A 163 2.33 -8.07 10.88
N SER A 164 3.36 -8.61 10.22
CA SER A 164 4.53 -9.15 10.90
C SER A 164 5.81 -8.60 10.29
N GLY A 165 6.68 -8.05 11.12
CA GLY A 165 8.03 -7.63 10.75
C GLY A 165 9.00 -8.80 10.64
N SER A 166 8.61 -10.00 11.08
CA SER A 166 9.37 -11.24 10.91
C SER A 166 9.09 -11.88 9.54
N GLY A 167 9.82 -12.92 9.18
CA GLY A 167 9.51 -13.74 8.00
C GLY A 167 10.71 -14.03 7.12
N MET A 168 10.47 -14.56 5.91
CA MET A 168 11.49 -14.91 4.93
C MET A 168 12.30 -13.68 4.54
N GLY A 169 13.63 -13.76 4.61
CA GLY A 169 14.54 -12.63 4.35
C GLY A 169 14.85 -11.76 5.57
N SER A 170 14.33 -12.08 6.78
CA SER A 170 14.79 -11.41 8.01
C SER A 170 16.23 -11.75 8.28
N SER A 171 17.05 -10.72 8.54
CA SER A 171 18.46 -10.88 8.91
C SER A 171 18.59 -11.45 10.32
N SER A 172 19.66 -12.20 10.55
CA SER A 172 20.07 -12.60 11.91
C SER A 172 21.16 -11.68 12.40
N TYR A 173 21.05 -11.25 13.64
CA TYR A 173 21.95 -10.29 14.28
C TYR A 173 22.64 -10.92 15.50
N SER A 174 23.83 -10.44 15.83
CA SER A 174 24.51 -10.80 17.09
C SER A 174 23.92 -10.08 18.32
N ASP A 175 23.02 -9.14 18.08
CA ASP A 175 22.41 -8.27 19.07
C ASP A 175 20.89 -8.32 18.95
N SER A 176 20.20 -8.56 20.08
CA SER A 176 18.76 -8.71 20.14
C SER A 176 18.01 -7.40 19.84
N ASP A 177 18.56 -6.25 20.27
CA ASP A 177 17.94 -4.95 20.03
C ASP A 177 17.96 -4.59 18.54
N LYS A 178 19.08 -4.87 17.85
CA LYS A 178 19.17 -4.71 16.39
C LYS A 178 18.19 -5.59 15.66
N ALA A 179 18.00 -6.82 16.11
CA ALA A 179 17.04 -7.76 15.53
C ALA A 179 15.60 -7.22 15.65
N ILE A 180 15.23 -6.71 16.82
CA ILE A 180 13.88 -6.13 17.05
C ILE A 180 13.69 -4.87 16.21
N ARG A 181 14.67 -3.96 16.15
CA ARG A 181 14.58 -2.74 15.33
C ARG A 181 14.44 -3.03 13.83
N ASP A 182 15.13 -4.06 13.32
CA ASP A 182 14.94 -4.51 11.94
C ASP A 182 13.51 -5.01 11.71
N ALA A 183 12.95 -5.77 12.64
CA ALA A 183 11.58 -6.24 12.57
C ALA A 183 10.56 -5.08 12.63
N ILE A 184 10.81 -4.05 13.45
CA ILE A 184 9.99 -2.82 13.51
C ILE A 184 9.99 -2.09 12.15
N ASN A 185 11.16 -1.93 11.52
CA ASN A 185 11.26 -1.31 10.20
C ASN A 185 10.52 -2.11 9.12
N ARG A 186 10.59 -3.44 9.18
CA ARG A 186 9.85 -4.31 8.26
C ARG A 186 8.34 -4.21 8.45
N LEU A 187 7.87 -4.06 9.69
CA LEU A 187 6.45 -3.85 9.99
C LEU A 187 5.93 -2.61 9.25
N SER A 188 6.65 -1.49 9.33
CA SER A 188 6.31 -0.26 8.60
C SER A 188 6.13 -0.52 7.10
N ASN A 189 7.11 -1.18 6.46
CA ASN A 189 7.07 -1.47 5.03
C ASN A 189 5.88 -2.38 4.66
N ARG A 190 5.56 -3.37 5.51
CA ARG A 190 4.41 -4.26 5.29
C ARG A 190 3.07 -3.54 5.33
N ILE A 191 2.93 -2.56 6.22
CA ILE A 191 1.74 -1.71 6.30
C ILE A 191 1.61 -0.88 5.01
N THR A 192 2.69 -0.22 4.56
CA THR A 192 2.71 0.55 3.32
C THR A 192 2.35 -0.31 2.10
N GLU A 193 3.01 -1.47 1.93
CA GLU A 193 2.76 -2.41 0.83
C GLU A 193 1.28 -2.87 0.80
N TRP A 194 0.72 -3.14 1.98
CA TRP A 194 -0.67 -3.56 2.08
C TRP A 194 -1.64 -2.44 1.69
N LEU A 195 -1.43 -1.21 2.19
CA LEU A 195 -2.26 -0.06 1.87
C LEU A 195 -2.21 0.28 0.38
N ASN A 196 -1.01 0.21 -0.23
CA ASN A 196 -0.86 0.44 -1.67
C ASN A 196 -1.60 -0.61 -2.51
N LYS A 197 -1.68 -1.86 -2.04
CA LYS A 197 -2.49 -2.91 -2.68
C LYS A 197 -3.98 -2.76 -2.40
N TYR A 198 -4.34 -2.29 -1.22
CA TYR A 198 -5.74 -2.03 -0.85
C TYR A 198 -6.35 -0.89 -1.66
N CYS A 199 -5.58 0.17 -1.86
CA CYS A 199 -5.99 1.34 -2.66
C CYS A 199 -4.88 1.72 -3.66
N PRO A 200 -4.75 0.98 -4.79
CA PRO A 200 -3.68 1.19 -5.75
C PRO A 200 -3.89 2.45 -6.58
N LEU A 201 -2.79 3.05 -7.06
CA LEU A 201 -2.84 4.07 -8.09
C LEU A 201 -3.32 3.46 -9.41
N GLN A 202 -4.13 4.20 -10.15
CA GLN A 202 -4.70 3.79 -11.43
C GLN A 202 -4.41 4.84 -12.50
N ALA A 203 -4.19 4.38 -13.72
CA ALA A 203 -3.94 5.21 -14.89
C ALA A 203 -4.51 4.54 -16.13
N ASN A 204 -4.56 5.29 -17.24
CA ASN A 204 -4.73 4.74 -18.57
C ASN A 204 -3.47 4.99 -19.41
N ILE A 205 -3.27 4.19 -20.44
CA ILE A 205 -2.28 4.51 -21.47
C ILE A 205 -2.89 5.57 -22.38
N ILE A 206 -2.21 6.73 -22.48
CA ILE A 206 -2.61 7.84 -23.36
C ILE A 206 -2.21 7.51 -24.79
N GLU A 207 -0.92 7.14 -24.96
CA GLU A 207 -0.37 6.81 -26.28
C GLU A 207 0.88 5.94 -26.16
N GLY A 208 1.30 5.32 -27.28
CA GLY A 208 2.57 4.64 -27.42
C GLY A 208 3.68 5.63 -27.77
N ALA A 209 4.70 5.77 -26.91
CA ALA A 209 5.81 6.70 -27.14
C ALA A 209 6.88 6.12 -28.09
N ALA A 210 7.32 4.88 -27.86
CA ALA A 210 8.32 4.22 -28.70
C ALA A 210 7.97 2.75 -28.94
N ALA A 211 8.14 2.29 -30.16
CA ALA A 211 7.95 0.90 -30.56
C ALA A 211 9.15 0.38 -31.36
N LYS A 212 9.44 -0.92 -31.27
CA LYS A 212 10.44 -1.59 -32.09
C LYS A 212 9.83 -2.85 -32.69
N LYS A 213 9.65 -2.85 -34.02
CA LYS A 213 8.90 -3.90 -34.76
C LYS A 213 7.45 -4.00 -34.21
N ASP A 214 7.08 -5.20 -33.75
CA ASP A 214 5.76 -5.54 -33.21
C ASP A 214 5.63 -5.36 -31.68
N LYS A 215 6.60 -4.66 -31.05
CA LYS A 215 6.66 -4.50 -29.60
C LYS A 215 6.67 -3.04 -29.17
N GLN A 216 5.72 -2.65 -28.34
CA GLN A 216 5.78 -1.38 -27.61
C GLN A 216 6.94 -1.40 -26.64
N LYS A 217 7.72 -0.32 -26.58
CA LYS A 217 8.88 -0.15 -25.68
C LYS A 217 8.62 0.89 -24.62
N GLU A 218 7.95 1.96 -24.99
CA GLU A 218 7.61 3.05 -24.09
C GLU A 218 6.18 3.50 -24.34
N VAL A 219 5.48 3.91 -23.29
CA VAL A 219 4.13 4.47 -23.34
C VAL A 219 4.04 5.68 -22.43
N TYR A 220 3.09 6.58 -22.72
CA TYR A 220 2.64 7.62 -21.81
C TYR A 220 1.38 7.16 -21.09
N ILE A 221 1.31 7.49 -19.78
CA ILE A 221 0.14 7.25 -18.92
C ILE A 221 -0.37 8.56 -18.33
N ASP A 222 -1.66 8.63 -18.06
CA ASP A 222 -2.34 9.75 -17.40
C ASP A 222 -2.21 9.68 -15.87
N LEU A 223 -0.98 9.68 -15.37
CA LEU A 223 -0.63 9.68 -13.96
C LEU A 223 0.64 10.51 -13.77
N GLY A 224 0.57 11.55 -12.97
CA GLY A 224 1.68 12.46 -12.75
C GLY A 224 2.01 12.70 -11.28
N ASN A 225 2.80 13.74 -11.03
CA ASN A 225 3.30 14.07 -9.70
C ASN A 225 2.16 14.43 -8.73
N SER A 226 1.10 15.12 -9.20
CA SER A 226 -0.05 15.50 -8.37
C SER A 226 -0.81 14.31 -7.79
N GLU A 227 -0.80 13.19 -8.50
CA GLU A 227 -1.48 11.95 -8.11
C GLU A 227 -0.57 10.94 -7.40
N GLY A 228 0.70 11.28 -7.16
CA GLY A 228 1.65 10.44 -6.45
C GLY A 228 2.50 9.52 -7.32
N ALA A 229 2.63 9.80 -8.63
CA ALA A 229 3.59 9.11 -9.49
C ALA A 229 5.02 9.43 -9.06
N TYR A 230 5.90 8.43 -9.15
CA TYR A 230 7.33 8.61 -8.96
C TYR A 230 8.16 7.70 -9.86
N THR A 231 9.36 8.13 -10.17
CA THR A 231 10.30 7.33 -10.96
C THR A 231 10.64 6.03 -10.27
N GLY A 232 10.42 4.92 -10.95
CA GLY A 232 10.68 3.59 -10.42
C GLY A 232 9.42 2.79 -10.10
N LEU A 233 8.25 3.42 -9.96
CA LEU A 233 6.97 2.75 -9.70
C LEU A 233 6.67 1.68 -10.76
N HIS A 234 6.33 0.48 -10.30
CA HIS A 234 5.94 -0.62 -11.16
C HIS A 234 4.42 -0.70 -11.29
N MET A 235 3.96 -0.94 -12.52
CA MET A 235 2.54 -0.98 -12.83
C MET A 235 2.21 -2.17 -13.72
N GLY A 236 1.04 -2.78 -13.50
CA GLY A 236 0.46 -3.80 -14.38
C GLY A 236 -0.45 -3.16 -15.43
N VAL A 237 -0.40 -3.65 -16.67
CA VAL A 237 -1.30 -3.25 -17.74
C VAL A 237 -2.39 -4.30 -17.90
N TYR A 238 -3.64 -3.86 -17.93
CA TYR A 238 -4.81 -4.73 -17.97
C TYR A 238 -5.75 -4.33 -19.12
N ILE A 239 -6.28 -5.34 -19.79
CA ILE A 239 -7.47 -5.19 -20.62
C ILE A 239 -8.68 -5.46 -19.73
N VAL A 240 -9.66 -4.56 -19.78
CA VAL A 240 -10.93 -4.72 -19.07
C VAL A 240 -11.97 -5.24 -20.05
N LYS A 241 -12.56 -6.39 -19.76
CA LYS A 241 -13.61 -7.02 -20.57
C LYS A 241 -14.84 -7.27 -19.72
N THR A 242 -16.02 -7.05 -20.31
CA THR A 242 -17.28 -7.44 -19.66
C THR A 242 -17.64 -8.88 -20.05
N ILE A 243 -17.67 -9.76 -19.06
CA ILE A 243 -18.05 -11.18 -19.23
C ILE A 243 -19.29 -11.43 -18.39
N ALA A 244 -20.39 -11.79 -19.04
CA ALA A 244 -21.68 -12.05 -18.36
C ALA A 244 -22.14 -10.89 -17.45
N GLY A 245 -21.92 -9.64 -17.89
CA GLY A 245 -22.29 -8.42 -17.14
C GLY A 245 -21.34 -8.06 -15.99
N ARG A 246 -20.20 -8.75 -15.85
CA ARG A 246 -19.19 -8.47 -14.83
C ARG A 246 -17.88 -8.05 -15.48
N GLU A 247 -17.20 -7.09 -14.87
CA GLU A 247 -15.85 -6.70 -15.30
C GLU A 247 -14.83 -7.79 -14.97
N ALA A 248 -14.05 -8.17 -15.98
CA ALA A 248 -12.91 -9.06 -15.85
C ALA A 248 -11.64 -8.32 -16.31
N LYS A 249 -10.61 -8.29 -15.45
CA LYS A 249 -9.32 -7.65 -15.74
C LYS A 249 -8.28 -8.73 -16.07
N SER A 250 -7.70 -8.67 -17.28
CA SER A 250 -6.65 -9.57 -17.71
C SER A 250 -5.34 -8.80 -17.85
N GLN A 251 -4.32 -9.17 -17.07
CA GLN A 251 -3.01 -8.55 -17.15
C GLN A 251 -2.30 -8.98 -18.45
N ILE A 252 -1.90 -8.02 -19.27
CA ILE A 252 -1.20 -8.24 -20.55
C ILE A 252 0.25 -7.77 -20.52
N GLY A 253 0.66 -7.01 -19.50
CA GLY A 253 2.02 -6.53 -19.42
C GLY A 253 2.36 -5.85 -18.11
N LYS A 254 3.61 -5.35 -18.04
CA LYS A 254 4.14 -4.56 -16.93
C LYS A 254 4.91 -3.36 -17.44
N LEU A 255 4.75 -2.26 -16.73
CA LEU A 255 5.45 -1.00 -16.96
C LEU A 255 6.31 -0.64 -15.74
N LYS A 256 7.26 0.24 -15.97
CA LYS A 256 7.99 0.96 -14.92
C LYS A 256 8.04 2.43 -15.30
N ILE A 257 7.67 3.34 -14.41
CA ILE A 257 7.81 4.77 -14.65
C ILE A 257 9.30 5.11 -14.73
N GLU A 258 9.75 5.66 -15.87
CA GLU A 258 11.12 6.15 -16.09
C GLU A 258 11.24 7.64 -15.81
N ALA A 259 10.20 8.42 -16.15
CA ALA A 259 10.16 9.84 -15.91
C ALA A 259 8.72 10.29 -15.61
N VAL A 260 8.57 11.15 -14.62
CA VAL A 260 7.35 11.92 -14.39
C VAL A 260 7.55 13.25 -15.11
N GLU A 261 6.77 13.50 -16.17
CA GLU A 261 6.98 14.62 -17.11
C GLU A 261 6.03 15.80 -16.84
N GLY A 262 5.20 15.70 -15.80
CA GLY A 262 4.27 16.76 -15.42
C GLY A 262 3.42 16.37 -14.22
N ASP A 263 2.42 17.20 -13.96
CA ASP A 263 1.50 16.96 -12.83
C ASP A 263 0.56 15.79 -13.08
N ASP A 264 0.28 15.47 -14.33
CA ASP A 264 -0.70 14.50 -14.80
C ASP A 264 -0.17 13.45 -15.81
N ILE A 265 1.13 13.49 -16.17
CA ILE A 265 1.70 12.62 -17.20
C ILE A 265 3.00 11.99 -16.74
N SER A 266 3.17 10.69 -17.05
CA SER A 266 4.43 9.97 -16.87
C SER A 266 4.77 9.13 -18.10
N ARG A 267 6.07 9.06 -18.39
CA ARG A 267 6.63 8.18 -19.40
C ARG A 267 7.09 6.88 -18.74
N CYS A 268 6.62 5.76 -19.29
CA CYS A 268 6.86 4.43 -18.77
C CYS A 268 7.60 3.56 -19.77
N LYS A 269 8.55 2.77 -19.27
CA LYS A 269 9.19 1.68 -20.02
C LYS A 269 8.36 0.41 -19.88
N VAL A 270 8.13 -0.26 -21.00
CA VAL A 270 7.49 -1.58 -21.03
C VAL A 270 8.50 -2.64 -20.61
N GLN A 271 8.25 -3.30 -19.50
CA GLN A 271 9.10 -4.38 -18.97
C GLN A 271 8.70 -5.74 -19.53
N SER A 272 7.40 -5.99 -19.72
CA SER A 272 6.88 -7.23 -20.31
C SER A 272 5.59 -6.97 -21.07
N GLY A 273 5.17 -7.91 -21.94
CA GLY A 273 3.89 -7.82 -22.66
C GLY A 273 3.89 -6.80 -23.82
N GLY A 274 5.04 -6.29 -24.26
CA GLY A 274 5.10 -5.21 -25.24
C GLY A 274 4.43 -5.51 -26.58
N LYS A 275 4.27 -6.80 -26.95
CA LYS A 275 3.53 -7.19 -28.15
C LYS A 275 2.03 -7.05 -27.97
N ASP A 276 1.53 -7.52 -26.86
CA ASP A 276 0.09 -7.49 -26.53
C ASP A 276 -0.36 -6.05 -26.27
N ILE A 277 0.47 -5.25 -25.56
CA ILE A 277 0.23 -3.82 -25.35
C ILE A 277 0.13 -3.09 -26.68
N LYS A 278 1.10 -3.34 -27.62
CA LYS A 278 1.04 -2.70 -28.94
C LYS A 278 -0.22 -3.09 -29.71
N ALA A 279 -0.55 -4.38 -29.73
CA ALA A 279 -1.75 -4.86 -30.42
C ALA A 279 -3.03 -4.22 -29.88
N ALA A 280 -3.11 -4.06 -28.56
CA ALA A 280 -4.28 -3.43 -27.91
C ALA A 280 -4.36 -1.92 -28.22
N ILE A 281 -3.20 -1.20 -28.21
CA ILE A 281 -3.15 0.21 -28.62
C ILE A 281 -3.57 0.37 -30.08
N ASP A 282 -3.01 -0.47 -30.98
CA ASP A 282 -3.34 -0.43 -32.41
C ASP A 282 -4.84 -0.75 -32.67
N ALA A 283 -5.47 -1.56 -31.81
CA ALA A 283 -6.89 -1.87 -31.85
C ALA A 283 -7.77 -0.79 -31.23
N GLY A 284 -7.20 0.24 -30.60
CA GLY A 284 -7.94 1.28 -29.89
C GLY A 284 -8.61 0.80 -28.59
N GLU A 285 -8.10 -0.30 -27.97
CA GLU A 285 -8.62 -0.80 -26.72
C GLU A 285 -8.18 0.12 -25.56
N GLN A 286 -9.11 0.38 -24.62
CA GLN A 286 -8.78 1.09 -23.40
C GLN A 286 -7.97 0.18 -22.47
N LEU A 287 -6.77 0.62 -22.11
CA LEU A 287 -5.84 -0.11 -21.25
C LEU A 287 -5.79 0.53 -19.86
N LEU A 288 -6.24 -0.22 -18.86
CA LEU A 288 -6.13 0.16 -17.46
C LEU A 288 -4.73 -0.20 -16.93
N VAL A 289 -4.11 0.73 -16.23
CA VAL A 289 -2.80 0.58 -15.61
C VAL A 289 -2.96 0.70 -14.11
N ILE A 290 -2.45 -0.26 -13.33
CA ILE A 290 -2.63 -0.33 -11.87
C ILE A 290 -1.26 -0.53 -11.21
N SER A 291 -0.92 0.24 -10.14
CA SER A 291 0.30 0.04 -9.37
C SER A 291 0.34 -1.35 -8.71
N ILE A 292 1.53 -1.96 -8.69
CA ILE A 292 1.75 -3.34 -8.19
C ILE A 292 2.84 -3.42 -7.11
N ASP A 293 3.40 -2.27 -6.70
CA ASP A 293 4.39 -2.17 -5.61
C ASP A 293 3.71 -2.08 -4.26
#